data_4332960af05adcec9388ab077b9c9fde
#
_entry.id   4332960af05adcec9388ab077b9c9fde
#
_cell.length_a   1.000
_cell.length_b   1.000
_cell.length_c   1.000
_cell.angle_alpha   90.00
_cell.angle_beta   90.00
_cell.angle_gamma   90.00
#
_symmetry.space_group_name_H-M   'P 1'
#
loop_
_entity.id
_entity.type
_entity.pdbx_description
1 polymer ?
#
loop_
_entity_poly.entity_id
_entity_poly.type
_entity_poly.pdbx_seq_one_letter_code
_entity_poly.pdbx_strand_id
1 'polypeptide(L)'
;MKSFHPQVSHTWLMLTTPLYFGIAHLHHAWEMYQAGGCTNRARTSALLTSALQFVYTTVFGWYASFLFMRTGTVWAPFLAHVLCNVMGLPRLAPFPYANTVQKAACTCAHLAGLGAFMYALWPLTSTHMSATYS
;
A
#
# COMPACT_ATOMS: atom_id res chain seq x y z
N MET A 1 14.48 -18.29 37.13
CA MET A 1 15.02 -17.60 35.96
C MET A 1 13.87 -16.89 35.26
N LYS A 2 13.80 -15.56 35.36
CA LYS A 2 12.83 -14.77 34.55
C LYS A 2 13.39 -14.71 33.14
N SER A 3 12.76 -15.40 32.19
CA SER A 3 13.07 -15.29 30.77
C SER A 3 12.75 -13.86 30.32
N PHE A 4 13.79 -13.10 30.06
CA PHE A 4 13.69 -11.76 29.47
C PHE A 4 13.36 -11.96 28.00
N HIS A 5 12.06 -12.08 27.66
CA HIS A 5 11.61 -11.91 26.30
C HIS A 5 11.42 -10.40 26.09
N PRO A 6 12.23 -9.75 25.24
CA PRO A 6 11.96 -8.37 24.87
C PRO A 6 10.60 -8.35 24.16
N GLN A 7 9.61 -7.80 24.83
CA GLN A 7 8.30 -7.58 24.20
C GLN A 7 8.49 -6.49 23.14
N VAL A 8 8.66 -6.93 21.89
CA VAL A 8 8.70 -5.99 20.76
C VAL A 8 7.32 -5.36 20.67
N SER A 9 7.24 -4.03 20.77
CA SER A 9 5.97 -3.31 20.69
C SER A 9 5.26 -3.64 19.36
N HIS A 10 3.98 -4.00 19.45
CA HIS A 10 3.15 -4.24 18.26
C HIS A 10 3.17 -3.04 17.30
N THR A 11 3.16 -1.83 17.84
CA THR A 11 3.28 -0.59 17.05
C THR A 11 4.59 -0.53 16.28
N TRP A 12 5.71 -0.94 16.90
CA TRP A 12 7.01 -0.95 16.23
C TRP A 12 7.04 -1.96 15.08
N LEU A 13 6.52 -3.16 15.29
CA LEU A 13 6.40 -4.18 14.22
C LEU A 13 5.51 -3.67 13.08
N MET A 14 4.36 -3.07 13.41
CA MET A 14 3.44 -2.51 12.43
C MET A 14 4.08 -1.45 11.54
N LEU A 15 4.96 -0.60 12.10
CA LEU A 15 5.62 0.46 11.36
C LEU A 15 6.82 -0.04 10.55
N THR A 16 7.57 -1.02 11.05
CA THR A 16 8.84 -1.45 10.44
C THR A 16 8.70 -2.58 9.44
N THR A 17 7.78 -3.54 9.68
CA THR A 17 7.62 -4.69 8.78
C THR A 17 7.30 -4.29 7.33
N PRO A 18 6.42 -3.31 7.05
CA PRO A 18 6.15 -2.87 5.68
C PRO A 18 7.36 -2.24 4.98
N LEU A 19 8.29 -1.63 5.74
CA LEU A 19 9.52 -1.08 5.17
C LEU A 19 10.42 -2.18 4.62
N TYR A 20 10.56 -3.31 5.33
CA TYR A 20 11.32 -4.47 4.82
C TYR A 20 10.69 -5.03 3.54
N PHE A 21 9.36 -5.08 3.50
CA PHE A 21 8.64 -5.49 2.30
C PHE A 21 8.89 -4.54 1.11
N GLY A 22 8.88 -3.22 1.36
CA GLY A 22 9.22 -2.21 0.35
C GLY A 22 10.66 -2.36 -0.15
N ILE A 23 11.64 -2.55 0.77
CA ILE A 23 13.06 -2.74 0.44
C ILE A 23 13.27 -3.98 -0.43
N ALA A 24 12.54 -5.07 -0.18
CA ALA A 24 12.64 -6.28 -0.98
C ALA A 24 12.35 -6.06 -2.48
N HIS A 25 11.63 -4.97 -2.84
CA HIS A 25 11.32 -4.64 -4.22
C HIS A 25 12.39 -3.79 -4.92
N LEU A 26 13.40 -3.31 -4.21
CA LEU A 26 14.45 -2.46 -4.81
C LEU A 26 15.31 -3.18 -5.85
N HIS A 27 15.37 -4.53 -5.82
CA HIS A 27 16.08 -5.30 -6.85
C HIS A 27 15.52 -5.07 -8.25
N HIS A 28 14.21 -4.76 -8.37
CA HIS A 28 13.58 -4.43 -9.66
C HIS A 28 14.17 -3.17 -10.29
N ALA A 29 14.69 -2.23 -9.50
CA ALA A 29 15.38 -1.07 -10.05
C ALA A 29 16.60 -1.46 -10.88
N TRP A 30 17.35 -2.44 -10.40
CA TRP A 30 18.53 -2.95 -11.10
C TRP A 30 18.16 -3.69 -12.38
N GLU A 31 17.15 -4.55 -12.32
CA GLU A 31 16.63 -5.27 -13.50
C GLU A 31 16.14 -4.30 -14.58
N MET A 32 15.35 -3.28 -14.18
CA MET A 32 14.87 -2.25 -15.12
C MET A 32 15.99 -1.41 -15.73
N TYR A 33 17.04 -1.09 -14.96
CA TYR A 33 18.19 -0.37 -15.44
C TYR A 33 18.96 -1.19 -16.50
N GLN A 34 19.18 -2.49 -16.22
CA GLN A 34 19.83 -3.40 -17.17
C GLN A 34 18.97 -3.59 -18.43
N ALA A 35 17.68 -3.84 -18.30
CA ALA A 35 16.76 -3.99 -19.42
C ALA A 35 16.69 -2.75 -20.30
N GLY A 36 16.88 -1.54 -19.71
CA GLY A 36 16.94 -0.27 -20.44
C GLY A 36 18.30 0.05 -21.07
N GLY A 37 19.23 -0.92 -21.15
CA GLY A 37 20.55 -0.77 -21.78
C GLY A 37 21.51 0.10 -20.98
N CYS A 38 21.36 0.20 -19.68
CA CYS A 38 22.25 0.93 -18.75
C CYS A 38 22.42 2.42 -19.07
N THR A 39 21.45 3.02 -19.72
CA THR A 39 21.47 4.44 -20.09
C THR A 39 21.08 5.35 -18.92
N ASN A 40 21.44 6.64 -18.98
CA ASN A 40 21.01 7.62 -17.98
C ASN A 40 19.47 7.74 -17.91
N ARG A 41 18.78 7.62 -19.03
CA ARG A 41 17.32 7.62 -19.09
C ARG A 41 16.75 6.38 -18.39
N ALA A 42 17.32 5.20 -18.64
CA ALA A 42 16.93 3.95 -17.98
C ALA A 42 17.15 4.04 -16.45
N ARG A 43 18.27 4.62 -16.02
CA ARG A 43 18.55 4.84 -14.59
C ARG A 43 17.48 5.70 -13.92
N THR A 44 17.17 6.87 -14.52
CA THR A 44 16.15 7.77 -13.95
C THR A 44 14.78 7.10 -13.91
N SER A 45 14.37 6.41 -14.98
CA SER A 45 13.11 5.68 -15.05
C SER A 45 13.05 4.57 -14.00
N ALA A 46 14.11 3.76 -13.87
CA ALA A 46 14.20 2.68 -12.89
C ALA A 46 14.10 3.21 -11.45
N LEU A 47 14.83 4.28 -11.13
CA LEU A 47 14.78 4.90 -9.79
C LEU A 47 13.39 5.45 -9.46
N LEU A 48 12.78 6.20 -10.38
CA LEU A 48 11.44 6.77 -10.16
C LEU A 48 10.39 5.67 -9.98
N THR A 49 10.40 4.66 -10.85
CA THR A 49 9.43 3.55 -10.77
C THR A 49 9.61 2.77 -9.47
N SER A 50 10.86 2.47 -9.09
CA SER A 50 11.14 1.74 -7.86
C SER A 50 10.84 2.57 -6.60
N ALA A 51 11.05 3.88 -6.63
CA ALA A 51 10.66 4.76 -5.54
C ALA A 51 9.12 4.79 -5.37
N LEU A 52 8.37 4.91 -6.47
CA LEU A 52 6.91 4.85 -6.45
C LEU A 52 6.42 3.48 -5.94
N GLN A 53 7.05 2.40 -6.40
CA GLN A 53 6.72 1.05 -5.94
C GLN A 53 7.00 0.88 -4.45
N PHE A 54 8.14 1.36 -3.96
CA PHE A 54 8.49 1.34 -2.54
C PHE A 54 7.44 2.06 -1.68
N VAL A 55 7.06 3.28 -2.07
CA VAL A 55 6.04 4.07 -1.35
C VAL A 55 4.71 3.34 -1.36
N TYR A 56 4.26 2.89 -2.51
CA TYR A 56 2.99 2.20 -2.68
C TYR A 56 2.93 0.89 -1.86
N THR A 57 3.97 0.05 -1.93
CA THR A 57 3.99 -1.22 -1.19
C THR A 57 4.10 -1.00 0.31
N THR A 58 4.82 0.03 0.75
CA THR A 58 4.92 0.38 2.18
C THR A 58 3.58 0.87 2.73
N VAL A 59 2.90 1.77 2.01
CA VAL A 59 1.57 2.26 2.41
C VAL A 59 0.55 1.12 2.45
N PHE A 60 0.58 0.25 1.45
CA PHE A 60 -0.27 -0.94 1.45
C PHE A 60 0.05 -1.88 2.63
N GLY A 61 1.32 -2.07 2.95
CA GLY A 61 1.74 -2.88 4.09
C GLY A 61 1.24 -2.33 5.43
N TRP A 62 1.25 -1.01 5.61
CA TRP A 62 0.65 -0.38 6.80
C TRP A 62 -0.86 -0.60 6.85
N TYR A 63 -1.54 -0.46 5.73
CA TYR A 63 -2.97 -0.73 5.62
C TYR A 63 -3.29 -2.21 5.92
N ALA A 64 -2.54 -3.16 5.40
CA ALA A 64 -2.68 -4.58 5.66
C ALA A 64 -2.47 -4.92 7.15
N SER A 65 -1.44 -4.32 7.77
CA SER A 65 -1.17 -4.45 9.21
C SER A 65 -2.32 -3.90 10.05
N PHE A 66 -2.84 -2.72 9.67
CA PHE A 66 -4.02 -2.13 10.31
C PHE A 66 -5.23 -3.06 10.21
N LEU A 67 -5.53 -3.59 9.02
CA LEU A 67 -6.64 -4.54 8.83
C LEU A 67 -6.47 -5.79 9.71
N PHE A 68 -5.28 -6.37 9.74
CA PHE A 68 -5.00 -7.53 10.56
C PHE A 68 -5.25 -7.26 12.04
N MET A 69 -4.73 -6.16 12.56
CA MET A 69 -4.90 -5.79 13.97
C MET A 69 -6.35 -5.47 14.33
N ARG A 70 -7.11 -4.88 13.39
CA ARG A 70 -8.51 -4.52 13.62
C ARG A 70 -9.47 -5.69 13.52
N THR A 71 -9.19 -6.63 12.64
CA THR A 71 -10.09 -7.77 12.36
C THR A 71 -9.68 -9.07 13.06
N GLY A 72 -8.42 -9.16 13.52
CA GLY A 72 -7.86 -10.38 14.12
C GLY A 72 -7.75 -11.56 13.17
N THR A 73 -7.90 -11.33 11.85
CA THR A 73 -7.86 -12.38 10.84
C THR A 73 -6.97 -12.03 9.66
N VAL A 74 -6.23 -13.02 9.15
CA VAL A 74 -5.38 -12.88 7.94
C VAL A 74 -6.22 -12.71 6.66
N TRP A 75 -7.48 -13.13 6.68
CA TRP A 75 -8.33 -13.05 5.49
C TRP A 75 -8.59 -11.63 5.04
N ALA A 76 -8.73 -10.67 5.96
CA ALA A 76 -8.98 -9.28 5.61
C ALA A 76 -7.83 -8.65 4.79
N PRO A 77 -6.56 -8.66 5.24
CA PRO A 77 -5.45 -8.16 4.43
C PRO A 77 -5.19 -9.01 3.18
N PHE A 78 -5.45 -10.32 3.21
CA PHE A 78 -5.32 -11.19 2.03
C PHE A 78 -6.29 -10.79 0.92
N LEU A 79 -7.58 -10.63 1.24
CA LEU A 79 -8.59 -10.21 0.26
C LEU A 79 -8.32 -8.79 -0.26
N ALA A 80 -7.87 -7.87 0.60
CA ALA A 80 -7.45 -6.54 0.18
C ALA A 80 -6.28 -6.61 -0.80
N HIS A 81 -5.29 -7.48 -0.56
CA HIS A 81 -4.16 -7.69 -1.45
C HIS A 81 -4.58 -8.25 -2.81
N VAL A 82 -5.44 -9.27 -2.81
CA VAL A 82 -5.99 -9.85 -4.05
C VAL A 82 -6.74 -8.77 -4.84
N LEU A 83 -7.60 -8.00 -4.17
CA LEU A 83 -8.35 -6.93 -4.81
C LEU A 83 -7.42 -5.88 -5.46
N CYS A 84 -6.40 -5.41 -4.73
CA CYS A 84 -5.42 -4.46 -5.26
C CYS A 84 -4.65 -5.02 -6.46
N ASN A 85 -4.30 -6.31 -6.45
CA ASN A 85 -3.62 -6.94 -7.58
C ASN A 85 -4.52 -7.11 -8.81
N VAL A 86 -5.80 -7.44 -8.61
CA VAL A 86 -6.77 -7.57 -9.71
C VAL A 86 -7.12 -6.20 -10.31
N MET A 87 -7.36 -5.20 -9.47
CA MET A 87 -7.70 -3.84 -9.91
C MET A 87 -6.51 -3.08 -10.47
N GLY A 88 -5.28 -3.43 -10.04
CA GLY A 88 -4.06 -2.71 -10.37
C GLY A 88 -3.99 -1.34 -9.69
N LEU A 89 -2.98 -0.56 -10.09
CA LEU A 89 -2.82 0.81 -9.61
C LEU A 89 -3.88 1.74 -10.21
N PRO A 90 -4.51 2.60 -9.41
CA PRO A 90 -5.45 3.58 -9.92
C PRO A 90 -4.75 4.50 -10.93
N ARG A 91 -5.38 4.70 -12.06
CA ARG A 91 -4.88 5.64 -13.07
C ARG A 91 -5.13 7.06 -12.57
N LEU A 92 -4.10 7.67 -11.99
CA LEU A 92 -4.15 9.05 -11.48
C LEU A 92 -4.20 10.07 -12.61
N ALA A 93 -3.69 9.72 -13.80
CA ALA A 93 -3.78 10.56 -14.98
C ALA A 93 -5.13 10.32 -15.68
N PRO A 94 -5.93 11.38 -15.90
CA PRO A 94 -7.13 11.28 -16.70
C PRO A 94 -6.77 10.83 -18.13
N PHE A 95 -7.70 10.12 -18.78
CA PHE A 95 -7.51 9.68 -20.15
C PHE A 95 -7.04 10.86 -21.02
N PRO A 96 -6.00 10.66 -21.86
CA PRO A 96 -5.41 11.75 -22.66
C PRO A 96 -6.42 12.46 -23.56
N TYR A 97 -7.50 11.79 -23.93
CA TYR A 97 -8.57 12.34 -24.78
C TYR A 97 -9.79 12.85 -23.99
N ALA A 98 -9.76 12.83 -22.66
CA ALA A 98 -10.87 13.30 -21.84
C ALA A 98 -11.00 14.82 -21.89
N ASN A 99 -12.23 15.32 -22.06
CA ASN A 99 -12.51 16.75 -21.96
C ASN A 99 -12.46 17.22 -20.48
N THR A 100 -12.52 18.55 -20.27
CA THR A 100 -12.42 19.14 -18.92
C THR A 100 -13.50 18.63 -17.97
N VAL A 101 -14.71 18.41 -18.45
CA VAL A 101 -15.83 17.91 -17.63
C VAL A 101 -15.58 16.46 -17.19
N GLN A 102 -15.10 15.61 -18.12
CA GLN A 102 -14.76 14.22 -17.79
C GLN A 102 -13.60 14.13 -16.81
N LYS A 103 -12.59 15.01 -16.94
CA LYS A 103 -11.48 15.10 -15.99
C LYS A 103 -11.96 15.49 -14.60
N ALA A 104 -12.81 16.53 -14.51
CA ALA A 104 -13.41 16.97 -13.26
C ALA A 104 -14.27 15.88 -12.63
N ALA A 105 -15.15 15.24 -13.39
CA ALA A 105 -16.01 14.15 -12.91
C ALA A 105 -15.18 12.97 -12.38
N CYS A 106 -14.11 12.57 -13.09
CA CYS A 106 -13.22 11.52 -12.66
C CYS A 106 -12.52 11.89 -11.33
N THR A 107 -12.01 13.11 -11.21
CA THR A 107 -11.37 13.60 -9.98
C THR A 107 -12.37 13.62 -8.82
N CYS A 108 -13.57 14.14 -9.02
CA CYS A 108 -14.63 14.13 -8.02
C CYS A 108 -15.00 12.70 -7.57
N ALA A 109 -15.11 11.77 -8.52
CA ALA A 109 -15.39 10.37 -8.21
C ALA A 109 -14.28 9.73 -7.35
N HIS A 110 -13.01 10.01 -7.64
CA HIS A 110 -11.89 9.52 -6.84
C HIS A 110 -11.90 10.12 -5.42
N LEU A 111 -12.15 11.42 -5.29
CA LEU A 111 -12.23 12.09 -3.98
C LEU A 111 -13.42 11.58 -3.16
N ALA A 112 -14.59 11.43 -3.80
CA ALA A 112 -15.77 10.86 -3.16
C ALA A 112 -15.56 9.41 -2.73
N GLY A 113 -14.92 8.59 -3.58
CA GLY A 113 -14.56 7.21 -3.26
C GLY A 113 -13.56 7.12 -2.10
N LEU A 114 -12.56 7.99 -2.07
CA LEU A 114 -11.61 8.07 -0.95
C LEU A 114 -12.32 8.48 0.35
N GLY A 115 -13.18 9.49 0.30
CA GLY A 115 -13.97 9.92 1.45
C GLY A 115 -14.90 8.83 1.98
N ALA A 116 -15.61 8.16 1.09
CA ALA A 116 -16.47 7.03 1.44
C ALA A 116 -15.68 5.86 2.05
N PHE A 117 -14.51 5.55 1.48
CA PHE A 117 -13.61 4.53 2.02
C PHE A 117 -13.15 4.88 3.45
N MET A 118 -12.67 6.10 3.66
CA MET A 118 -12.21 6.55 4.99
C MET A 118 -13.35 6.52 6.02
N TYR A 119 -14.54 6.93 5.63
CA TYR A 119 -15.72 6.87 6.49
C TYR A 119 -16.13 5.44 6.83
N ALA A 120 -16.14 4.54 5.86
CA ALA A 120 -16.56 3.16 6.02
C ALA A 120 -15.49 2.28 6.71
N LEU A 121 -14.21 2.64 6.59
CA LEU A 121 -13.10 1.83 7.09
C LEU A 121 -13.25 1.50 8.58
N TRP A 122 -13.57 2.52 9.39
CA TRP A 122 -13.65 2.37 10.84
C TRP A 122 -14.79 1.45 11.31
N PRO A 123 -16.05 1.65 10.91
CA PRO A 123 -17.15 0.78 11.30
C PRO A 123 -17.04 -0.65 10.73
N LEU A 124 -16.54 -0.79 9.49
CA LEU A 124 -16.44 -2.11 8.84
C LEU A 124 -15.30 -2.98 9.40
N THR A 125 -14.29 -2.37 10.03
CA THR A 125 -13.17 -3.12 10.64
C THR A 125 -13.31 -3.29 12.15
N SER A 126 -14.33 -2.73 12.80
CA SER A 126 -14.58 -2.90 14.23
C SER A 126 -15.22 -4.26 14.50
N THR A 127 -14.44 -5.19 15.03
CA THR A 127 -14.91 -6.50 15.51
C THR A 127 -14.72 -6.59 17.02
N HIS A 128 -15.42 -7.52 17.70
CA HIS A 128 -15.23 -7.80 19.12
C HIS A 128 -13.78 -8.18 19.47
N MET A 129 -13.00 -8.65 18.49
CA MET A 129 -11.59 -9.04 18.67
C MET A 129 -10.64 -7.84 18.75
N SER A 130 -11.05 -6.66 18.28
CA SER A 130 -10.21 -5.44 18.35
C SER A 130 -9.91 -4.97 19.78
N ALA A 131 -10.71 -5.40 20.76
CA ALA A 131 -10.51 -5.10 22.17
C ALA A 131 -9.33 -5.87 22.81
N THR A 132 -8.81 -6.90 22.14
CA THR A 132 -7.76 -7.77 22.70
C THR A 132 -6.36 -7.21 22.50
N TYR A 133 -6.18 -6.19 21.65
CA TYR A 133 -4.89 -5.60 21.27
C TYR A 133 -4.78 -4.10 21.62
N SER A 134 -5.75 -3.55 22.35
CA SER A 134 -5.72 -2.16 22.85
C SER A 134 -5.05 -2.04 24.22
#